data_3642b73b58513e4ba1d2b9cc2bc2ad99
#
_entry.id   3642b73b58513e4ba1d2b9cc2bc2ad99
#
_cell.length_a   1.000
_cell.length_b   1.000
_cell.length_c   1.000
_cell.angle_alpha   90.00
_cell.angle_beta   90.00
_cell.angle_gamma   90.00
#
_symmetry.space_group_name_H-M   'P 1'
#
loop_
_entity.id
_entity.type
_entity.pdbx_description
1 polymer ?
#
loop_
_entity_poly.entity_id
_entity_poly.type
_entity_poly.pdbx_seq_one_letter_code
_entity_poly.pdbx_strand_id
1 'polypeptide(L)'
;MAQNSTTILASKSHRANITGTVISFTQTGTEYKISSSDTGSVTFSALNQFDLITITGTTNNNKTFTVKSVSTSGDFVIVEEAVTTETSDGSTTITVDTTGFVSDKFKGDGYYSHPDGVHTVAYKVDTSLTGSIKMQGSLATTPTEDDWFDISGTTFTTDQSTTISSANFTGNFVWVRAKATSITAGSITQILLNS
;
A
#
# COMPACT_ATOMS: atom_id res chain seq x y z
N MET A 1 -29.65 -14.40 -4.11
CA MET A 1 -28.82 -13.41 -4.83
C MET A 1 -27.50 -14.08 -5.16
N ALA A 2 -26.93 -13.84 -6.34
CA ALA A 2 -25.62 -14.39 -6.67
C ALA A 2 -24.56 -13.62 -5.86
N GLN A 3 -23.75 -14.33 -5.08
CA GLN A 3 -22.60 -13.76 -4.40
C GLN A 3 -21.52 -13.44 -5.45
N ASN A 4 -21.02 -12.22 -5.49
CA ASN A 4 -19.97 -11.81 -6.39
C ASN A 4 -18.66 -11.61 -5.62
N SER A 5 -17.65 -12.38 -6.01
CA SER A 5 -16.28 -12.18 -5.55
C SER A 5 -15.59 -11.11 -6.39
N THR A 6 -15.06 -10.10 -5.74
CA THR A 6 -14.34 -8.98 -6.40
C THR A 6 -12.84 -9.08 -6.13
N THR A 7 -12.02 -8.89 -7.17
CA THR A 7 -10.57 -8.73 -6.98
C THR A 7 -10.30 -7.34 -6.42
N ILE A 8 -9.86 -7.26 -5.17
CA ILE A 8 -9.55 -6.00 -4.50
C ILE A 8 -8.07 -5.62 -4.59
N LEU A 9 -7.19 -6.60 -4.82
CA LEU A 9 -5.80 -6.36 -5.15
C LEU A 9 -5.39 -7.36 -6.24
N ALA A 10 -4.92 -6.83 -7.37
CA ALA A 10 -4.29 -7.61 -8.43
C ALA A 10 -2.85 -7.99 -8.05
N SER A 11 -2.15 -8.69 -8.95
CA SER A 11 -0.76 -9.12 -8.71
C SER A 11 0.15 -7.94 -8.36
N LYS A 12 0.88 -8.09 -7.25
CA LYS A 12 1.89 -7.14 -6.74
C LYS A 12 3.11 -7.90 -6.27
N SER A 13 4.29 -7.48 -6.70
CA SER A 13 5.58 -8.09 -6.34
C SER A 13 6.45 -7.11 -5.56
N HIS A 14 7.21 -7.64 -4.61
CA HIS A 14 8.32 -6.88 -3.99
C HIS A 14 9.30 -6.40 -5.06
N ARG A 15 9.87 -5.23 -4.87
CA ARG A 15 10.83 -4.62 -5.79
C ARG A 15 12.13 -4.28 -5.07
N ALA A 16 13.22 -4.26 -5.83
CA ALA A 16 14.51 -3.80 -5.31
C ALA A 16 14.42 -2.34 -4.84
N ASN A 17 15.20 -2.03 -3.82
CA ASN A 17 15.30 -0.68 -3.29
C ASN A 17 15.81 0.30 -4.34
N ILE A 18 15.24 1.50 -4.33
CA ILE A 18 15.76 2.64 -5.08
C ILE A 18 16.65 3.44 -4.12
N THR A 19 17.90 3.65 -4.49
CA THR A 19 18.87 4.39 -3.66
C THR A 19 19.51 5.50 -4.45
N GLY A 20 19.77 6.64 -3.81
CA GLY A 20 20.48 7.74 -4.45
C GLY A 20 20.66 8.93 -3.55
N THR A 21 21.53 9.84 -3.99
CA THR A 21 21.87 11.10 -3.30
C THR A 21 21.13 12.31 -3.89
N VAL A 22 20.28 12.07 -4.89
CA VAL A 22 19.58 13.09 -5.70
C VAL A 22 18.06 13.14 -5.43
N ILE A 23 17.62 12.52 -4.32
CA ILE A 23 16.20 12.44 -3.95
C ILE A 23 15.85 13.66 -3.09
N SER A 24 14.74 14.31 -3.44
CA SER A 24 14.24 15.51 -2.75
C SER A 24 12.75 15.36 -2.45
N PHE A 25 12.28 16.08 -1.43
CA PHE A 25 10.90 16.09 -0.97
C PHE A 25 10.35 17.51 -1.10
N THR A 26 9.15 17.65 -1.64
CA THR A 26 8.52 18.96 -1.84
C THR A 26 7.05 18.90 -1.48
N GLN A 27 6.60 19.86 -0.69
CA GLN A 27 5.19 20.09 -0.42
C GLN A 27 4.72 21.35 -1.14
N THR A 28 3.66 21.24 -1.94
CA THR A 28 3.01 22.39 -2.58
C THR A 28 1.50 22.29 -2.30
N GLY A 29 1.04 23.10 -1.36
CA GLY A 29 -0.35 22.99 -0.88
C GLY A 29 -0.60 21.61 -0.27
N THR A 30 -1.52 20.85 -0.85
CA THR A 30 -1.87 19.47 -0.44
C THR A 30 -1.19 18.41 -1.31
N GLU A 31 -0.28 18.79 -2.21
CA GLU A 31 0.49 17.84 -3.01
C GLU A 31 1.83 17.55 -2.34
N TYR A 32 2.11 16.28 -2.12
CA TYR A 32 3.31 15.76 -1.48
C TYR A 32 4.11 14.96 -2.50
N LYS A 33 5.30 15.43 -2.83
CA LYS A 33 6.11 14.91 -3.93
C LYS A 33 7.48 14.44 -3.44
N ILE A 34 7.89 13.25 -3.91
CA ILE A 34 9.25 12.71 -3.79
C ILE A 34 9.82 12.64 -5.19
N SER A 35 10.93 13.31 -5.46
CA SER A 35 11.50 13.48 -6.80
C SER A 35 12.98 13.14 -6.85
N SER A 36 13.43 12.75 -8.04
CA SER A 36 14.85 12.59 -8.38
C SER A 36 15.26 13.66 -9.39
N SER A 37 16.43 14.26 -9.20
CA SER A 37 17.02 15.18 -10.19
C SER A 37 17.88 14.45 -11.24
N ASP A 38 18.11 13.13 -11.08
CA ASP A 38 18.87 12.29 -12.02
C ASP A 38 18.11 10.99 -12.29
N THR A 39 17.23 11.01 -13.29
CA THR A 39 16.41 9.85 -13.68
C THR A 39 17.20 8.77 -14.42
N GLY A 40 18.40 9.04 -14.85
CA GLY A 40 19.30 8.04 -15.44
C GLY A 40 19.84 7.06 -14.40
N SER A 41 20.04 7.54 -13.15
CA SER A 41 20.58 6.73 -12.04
C SER A 41 19.52 6.37 -10.99
N VAL A 42 18.55 7.25 -10.76
CA VAL A 42 17.51 7.10 -9.73
C VAL A 42 16.15 7.35 -10.36
N THR A 43 15.37 6.31 -10.56
CA THR A 43 14.03 6.40 -11.16
C THR A 43 12.99 5.69 -10.32
N PHE A 44 11.79 6.26 -10.26
CA PHE A 44 10.61 5.69 -9.61
C PHE A 44 9.70 4.91 -10.57
N SER A 45 10.11 4.73 -11.84
CA SER A 45 9.28 4.09 -12.89
C SER A 45 8.83 2.66 -12.55
N ALA A 46 9.53 1.97 -11.63
CA ALA A 46 9.16 0.64 -11.17
C ALA A 46 8.01 0.66 -10.13
N LEU A 47 7.73 1.80 -9.49
CA LEU A 47 6.66 1.93 -8.52
C LEU A 47 5.29 2.04 -9.20
N ASN A 48 4.25 1.72 -8.45
CA ASN A 48 2.86 1.86 -8.90
C ASN A 48 2.02 2.51 -7.81
N GLN A 49 0.85 3.01 -8.22
CA GLN A 49 -0.16 3.45 -7.27
C GLN A 49 -0.45 2.35 -6.23
N PHE A 50 -0.64 2.77 -4.98
CA PHE A 50 -0.91 1.93 -3.81
C PHE A 50 0.29 1.08 -3.33
N ASP A 51 1.49 1.27 -3.86
CA ASP A 51 2.69 0.74 -3.22
C ASP A 51 2.96 1.48 -1.90
N LEU A 52 3.35 0.75 -0.86
CA LEU A 52 3.89 1.31 0.37
C LEU A 52 5.41 1.37 0.25
N ILE A 53 5.96 2.56 0.37
CA ILE A 53 7.40 2.81 0.33
C ILE A 53 7.88 3.32 1.67
N THR A 54 8.93 2.73 2.21
CA THR A 54 9.59 3.22 3.42
C THR A 54 10.86 3.96 3.04
N ILE A 55 10.94 5.22 3.45
CA ILE A 55 12.08 6.09 3.22
C ILE A 55 13.00 6.06 4.43
N THR A 56 14.30 5.96 4.17
CA THR A 56 15.36 6.08 5.17
C THR A 56 16.52 6.90 4.62
N GLY A 57 17.34 7.46 5.50
CA GLY A 57 18.50 8.29 5.13
C GLY A 57 18.17 9.77 4.96
N THR A 58 16.97 10.23 5.31
CA THR A 58 16.59 11.64 5.27
C THR A 58 16.67 12.28 6.65
N THR A 59 16.61 13.59 6.73
CA THR A 59 16.53 14.30 8.01
C THR A 59 15.11 14.28 8.58
N ASN A 60 14.09 14.49 7.73
CA ASN A 60 12.72 14.75 8.18
C ASN A 60 11.67 13.78 7.63
N ASN A 61 12.03 12.92 6.65
CA ASN A 61 11.07 12.10 5.92
C ASN A 61 11.28 10.59 6.10
N ASN A 62 11.93 10.15 7.19
CA ASN A 62 12.16 8.73 7.50
C ASN A 62 10.87 8.07 7.99
N LYS A 63 9.98 7.69 7.08
CA LYS A 63 8.71 7.01 7.37
C LYS A 63 8.18 6.27 6.15
N THR A 64 7.06 5.58 6.32
CA THR A 64 6.34 4.92 5.21
C THR A 64 5.36 5.90 4.56
N PHE A 65 5.29 5.84 3.24
CA PHE A 65 4.38 6.61 2.40
C PHE A 65 3.58 5.68 1.49
N THR A 66 2.35 6.07 1.17
CA THR A 66 1.50 5.41 0.18
C THR A 66 1.62 6.15 -1.15
N VAL A 67 2.04 5.45 -2.19
CA VAL A 67 2.16 6.03 -3.54
C VAL A 67 0.77 6.29 -4.11
N LYS A 68 0.47 7.57 -4.39
CA LYS A 68 -0.76 8.03 -5.02
C LYS A 68 -0.68 7.97 -6.54
N SER A 69 0.45 8.39 -7.10
CA SER A 69 0.73 8.33 -8.54
C SER A 69 2.22 8.35 -8.81
N VAL A 70 2.61 7.86 -9.98
CA VAL A 70 3.98 7.88 -10.49
C VAL A 70 3.98 8.71 -11.77
N SER A 71 4.97 9.58 -11.94
CA SER A 71 5.13 10.35 -13.19
C SER A 71 5.45 9.44 -14.36
N THR A 72 5.04 9.82 -15.55
CA THR A 72 5.29 9.05 -16.79
C THR A 72 6.79 8.88 -17.08
N SER A 73 7.60 9.88 -16.70
CA SER A 73 9.07 9.86 -16.84
C SER A 73 9.77 9.09 -15.73
N GLY A 74 9.08 8.77 -14.63
CA GLY A 74 9.67 8.13 -13.45
C GLY A 74 10.54 9.08 -12.61
N ASP A 75 10.48 10.39 -12.83
CA ASP A 75 11.26 11.40 -12.13
C ASP A 75 10.68 11.78 -10.75
N PHE A 76 9.40 11.50 -10.51
CA PHE A 76 8.77 11.70 -9.21
C PHE A 76 7.61 10.76 -8.95
N VAL A 77 7.27 10.65 -7.67
CA VAL A 77 6.00 10.10 -7.17
C VAL A 77 5.27 11.13 -6.33
N ILE A 78 3.94 11.10 -6.41
CA ILE A 78 3.06 11.79 -5.46
C ILE A 78 2.64 10.76 -4.41
N VAL A 79 2.63 11.18 -3.15
CA VAL A 79 2.27 10.33 -2.01
C VAL A 79 1.08 10.91 -1.25
N GLU A 80 0.41 10.07 -0.45
CA GLU A 80 -0.78 10.49 0.31
C GLU A 80 -0.40 11.24 1.61
N GLU A 81 0.68 10.82 2.27
CA GLU A 81 1.11 11.39 3.54
C GLU A 81 1.96 12.64 3.33
N ALA A 82 1.81 13.59 4.25
CA ALA A 82 2.57 14.84 4.21
C ALA A 82 4.09 14.61 4.22
N VAL A 83 4.82 15.31 3.37
CA VAL A 83 6.28 15.40 3.40
C VAL A 83 6.73 16.73 4.00
N THR A 84 7.88 16.73 4.65
CA THR A 84 8.60 17.96 4.97
C THR A 84 9.51 18.30 3.80
N THR A 85 9.47 19.54 3.31
CA THR A 85 10.34 19.95 2.20
C THR A 85 11.81 19.76 2.60
N GLU A 86 12.52 18.98 1.78
CA GLU A 86 13.92 18.62 1.99
C GLU A 86 14.59 18.45 0.63
N THR A 87 15.60 19.26 0.37
CA THR A 87 16.37 19.21 -0.88
C THR A 87 17.55 18.27 -0.71
N SER A 88 17.85 17.45 -1.72
CA SER A 88 19.05 16.60 -1.71
C SER A 88 20.31 17.45 -1.56
N ASP A 89 21.25 16.97 -0.75
CA ASP A 89 22.57 17.59 -0.58
C ASP A 89 23.62 17.01 -1.56
N GLY A 90 23.23 16.04 -2.37
CA GLY A 90 24.08 15.34 -3.34
C GLY A 90 25.10 14.38 -2.70
N SER A 91 25.08 14.22 -1.38
CA SER A 91 26.04 13.39 -0.63
C SER A 91 25.38 12.32 0.24
N THR A 92 24.25 12.64 0.85
CA THR A 92 23.51 11.71 1.72
C THR A 92 22.71 10.72 0.90
N THR A 93 22.98 9.43 1.08
CA THR A 93 22.24 8.36 0.40
C THR A 93 20.87 8.18 1.04
N ILE A 94 19.83 8.36 0.24
CA ILE A 94 18.43 8.10 0.60
C ILE A 94 18.03 6.75 0.00
N THR A 95 17.35 5.92 0.79
CA THR A 95 16.80 4.65 0.35
C THR A 95 15.28 4.72 0.33
N VAL A 96 14.69 4.26 -0.78
CA VAL A 96 13.26 4.06 -0.97
C VAL A 96 13.03 2.57 -1.13
N ASP A 97 12.40 1.95 -0.15
CA ASP A 97 12.15 0.52 -0.11
C ASP A 97 10.65 0.23 -0.22
N THR A 98 10.27 -0.66 -1.15
CA THR A 98 8.89 -1.12 -1.27
C THR A 98 8.60 -2.14 -0.18
N THR A 99 7.96 -1.70 0.90
CA THR A 99 7.72 -2.52 2.10
C THR A 99 6.30 -3.09 2.18
N GLY A 100 5.44 -2.79 1.21
CA GLY A 100 4.08 -3.29 1.21
C GLY A 100 3.20 -2.70 0.11
N PHE A 101 1.91 -3.00 0.22
CA PHE A 101 0.88 -2.59 -0.74
C PHE A 101 -0.44 -2.35 -0.03
N VAL A 102 -1.23 -1.38 -0.51
CA VAL A 102 -2.65 -1.26 -0.17
C VAL A 102 -3.49 -1.50 -1.41
N SER A 103 -4.71 -1.98 -1.24
CA SER A 103 -5.70 -2.01 -2.31
C SER A 103 -6.41 -0.66 -2.40
N ASP A 104 -7.15 -0.44 -3.49
CA ASP A 104 -8.20 0.56 -3.49
C ASP A 104 -9.24 0.22 -2.41
N LYS A 105 -10.06 1.20 -2.05
CA LYS A 105 -11.16 1.02 -1.10
C LYS A 105 -12.39 0.46 -1.79
N PHE A 106 -13.06 -0.46 -1.11
CA PHE A 106 -14.30 -1.07 -1.54
C PHE A 106 -15.40 -0.77 -0.54
N LYS A 107 -16.62 -0.64 -1.04
CA LYS A 107 -17.78 -0.40 -0.20
C LYS A 107 -18.07 -1.63 0.65
N GLY A 108 -18.13 -1.42 1.96
CA GLY A 108 -18.61 -2.43 2.89
C GLY A 108 -20.12 -2.33 3.09
N ASP A 109 -20.68 -3.24 3.89
CA ASP A 109 -22.14 -3.31 4.15
C ASP A 109 -22.69 -2.05 4.83
N GLY A 110 -21.87 -1.37 5.64
CA GLY A 110 -22.24 -0.09 6.25
C GLY A 110 -22.47 1.03 5.23
N TYR A 111 -21.86 0.97 4.06
CA TYR A 111 -22.12 1.91 2.96
C TYR A 111 -23.55 1.79 2.43
N TYR A 112 -24.08 0.57 2.38
CA TYR A 112 -25.42 0.26 1.87
C TYR A 112 -26.46 0.14 2.97
N SER A 113 -26.08 0.36 4.25
CA SER A 113 -26.94 0.14 5.42
C SER A 113 -27.48 -1.32 5.52
N HIS A 114 -26.70 -2.29 5.06
CA HIS A 114 -27.03 -3.71 5.20
C HIS A 114 -26.72 -4.19 6.62
N PRO A 115 -27.56 -5.01 7.26
CA PRO A 115 -27.39 -5.35 8.67
C PRO A 115 -26.55 -6.61 8.93
N ASP A 116 -26.27 -7.45 7.93
CA ASP A 116 -25.57 -8.72 8.09
C ASP A 116 -24.05 -8.56 8.22
N GLY A 117 -23.46 -7.61 7.52
CA GLY A 117 -22.06 -7.23 7.69
C GLY A 117 -21.05 -8.38 7.56
N VAL A 118 -21.39 -9.44 6.81
CA VAL A 118 -20.56 -10.64 6.68
C VAL A 118 -19.70 -10.54 5.43
N HIS A 119 -18.38 -10.61 5.62
CA HIS A 119 -17.39 -10.55 4.54
C HIS A 119 -16.50 -11.78 4.55
N THR A 120 -16.07 -12.22 3.39
CA THR A 120 -15.06 -13.27 3.22
C THR A 120 -13.92 -12.73 2.36
N VAL A 121 -12.69 -12.83 2.85
CA VAL A 121 -11.50 -12.50 2.08
C VAL A 121 -10.69 -13.76 1.78
N ALA A 122 -10.12 -13.84 0.57
CA ALA A 122 -9.15 -14.86 0.20
C ALA A 122 -7.85 -14.20 -0.29
N TYR A 123 -6.74 -14.56 0.35
CA TYR A 123 -5.39 -14.13 0.00
C TYR A 123 -4.73 -15.22 -0.84
N LYS A 124 -4.30 -14.88 -2.06
CA LYS A 124 -3.53 -15.76 -2.94
C LYS A 124 -2.13 -15.17 -3.10
N VAL A 125 -1.13 -15.94 -2.75
CA VAL A 125 0.27 -15.51 -2.73
C VAL A 125 1.16 -16.58 -3.37
N ASP A 126 2.39 -16.21 -3.75
CA ASP A 126 3.39 -17.22 -4.08
C ASP A 126 4.12 -17.75 -2.82
N THR A 127 4.82 -18.86 -2.97
CA THR A 127 5.54 -19.51 -1.86
C THR A 127 6.79 -18.74 -1.41
N SER A 128 7.21 -17.71 -2.15
CA SER A 128 8.35 -16.88 -1.79
C SER A 128 7.97 -15.60 -1.06
N LEU A 129 6.66 -15.32 -0.93
CA LEU A 129 6.20 -14.12 -0.22
C LEU A 129 6.62 -14.17 1.24
N THR A 130 7.27 -13.10 1.67
CA THR A 130 7.60 -12.84 3.08
C THR A 130 6.93 -11.56 3.51
N GLY A 131 6.08 -11.63 4.53
CA GLY A 131 5.33 -10.48 5.02
C GLY A 131 4.00 -10.84 5.66
N SER A 132 3.13 -9.86 5.80
CA SER A 132 1.81 -10.01 6.40
C SER A 132 0.76 -9.27 5.60
N ILE A 133 -0.41 -9.88 5.45
CA ILE A 133 -1.58 -9.30 4.76
C ILE A 133 -2.75 -9.27 5.74
N LYS A 134 -3.54 -8.20 5.70
CA LYS A 134 -4.74 -8.05 6.54
C LYS A 134 -5.78 -7.19 5.86
N MET A 135 -7.01 -7.26 6.35
CA MET A 135 -8.07 -6.32 5.99
C MET A 135 -8.09 -5.14 6.95
N GLN A 136 -8.40 -3.98 6.40
CA GLN A 136 -8.68 -2.76 7.15
C GLN A 136 -10.09 -2.28 6.85
N GLY A 137 -10.73 -1.69 7.86
CA GLY A 137 -12.04 -1.04 7.75
C GLY A 137 -11.93 0.45 8.03
N SER A 138 -12.90 1.21 7.52
CA SER A 138 -13.12 2.60 7.86
C SER A 138 -14.61 2.90 8.00
N LEU A 139 -14.96 3.78 8.94
CA LEU A 139 -16.31 4.31 9.14
C LEU A 139 -16.48 5.72 8.55
N ALA A 140 -15.39 6.34 8.10
CA ALA A 140 -15.42 7.65 7.48
C ALA A 140 -16.08 7.59 6.10
N THR A 141 -16.88 8.59 5.74
CA THR A 141 -17.49 8.71 4.39
C THR A 141 -16.41 8.93 3.31
N THR A 142 -15.38 9.70 3.67
CA THR A 142 -14.22 9.97 2.80
C THR A 142 -12.96 9.73 3.62
N PRO A 143 -12.47 8.48 3.70
CA PRO A 143 -11.35 8.13 4.57
C PRO A 143 -10.03 8.73 4.07
N THR A 144 -9.26 9.25 5.01
CA THR A 144 -7.83 9.56 4.91
C THR A 144 -7.02 8.36 5.44
N GLU A 145 -5.69 8.41 5.38
CA GLU A 145 -4.87 7.29 5.89
C GLU A 145 -5.03 7.06 7.41
N ASP A 146 -5.38 8.08 8.17
CA ASP A 146 -5.59 7.99 9.63
C ASP A 146 -6.95 7.37 10.02
N ASP A 147 -7.88 7.22 9.05
CA ASP A 147 -9.23 6.69 9.31
C ASP A 147 -9.33 5.16 9.19
N TRP A 148 -8.21 4.49 8.86
CA TRP A 148 -8.17 3.05 8.66
C TRP A 148 -7.72 2.31 9.92
N PHE A 149 -8.47 1.29 10.31
CA PHE A 149 -8.13 0.40 11.42
C PHE A 149 -8.11 -1.06 10.96
N ASP A 150 -7.26 -1.85 11.60
CA ASP A 150 -7.11 -3.27 11.28
C ASP A 150 -8.33 -4.07 11.75
N ILE A 151 -8.84 -4.94 10.89
CA ILE A 151 -9.95 -5.84 11.22
C ILE A 151 -9.37 -7.11 11.85
N SER A 152 -9.74 -7.37 13.10
CA SER A 152 -9.27 -8.53 13.86
C SER A 152 -9.62 -9.85 13.15
N GLY A 153 -8.73 -10.84 13.26
CA GLY A 153 -8.93 -12.16 12.68
C GLY A 153 -8.69 -12.27 11.17
N THR A 154 -8.29 -11.18 10.50
CA THR A 154 -8.04 -11.17 9.05
C THR A 154 -6.56 -11.25 8.68
N THR A 155 -5.67 -11.28 9.68
CA THR A 155 -4.23 -11.29 9.40
C THR A 155 -3.77 -12.65 8.90
N PHE A 156 -3.14 -12.67 7.74
CA PHE A 156 -2.38 -13.79 7.20
C PHE A 156 -0.90 -13.42 7.20
N THR A 157 -0.12 -14.13 8.01
CA THR A 157 1.35 -14.05 8.01
C THR A 157 1.86 -15.20 7.16
N THR A 158 2.70 -14.91 6.20
CA THR A 158 3.20 -15.90 5.23
C THR A 158 4.19 -16.85 5.89
N ASP A 159 4.06 -18.13 5.58
CA ASP A 159 4.89 -19.22 6.11
C ASP A 159 5.74 -19.89 5.01
N GLN A 160 5.76 -19.31 3.80
CA GLN A 160 6.46 -19.81 2.60
C GLN A 160 5.98 -21.21 2.13
N SER A 161 4.88 -21.71 2.64
CA SER A 161 4.27 -22.98 2.23
C SER A 161 2.83 -22.81 1.79
N THR A 162 2.09 -21.90 2.43
CA THR A 162 0.66 -21.65 2.17
C THR A 162 0.50 -20.62 1.06
N THR A 163 -0.07 -21.04 -0.08
CA THR A 163 -0.33 -20.17 -1.24
C THR A 163 -1.73 -19.55 -1.26
N ILE A 164 -2.61 -20.06 -0.40
CA ILE A 164 -3.98 -19.58 -0.28
C ILE A 164 -4.40 -19.60 1.19
N SER A 165 -4.99 -18.50 1.67
CA SER A 165 -5.62 -18.40 2.98
C SER A 165 -6.91 -17.60 2.87
N SER A 166 -7.86 -17.88 3.77
CA SER A 166 -9.13 -17.15 3.81
C SER A 166 -9.51 -16.79 5.24
N ALA A 167 -10.24 -15.70 5.39
CA ALA A 167 -10.82 -15.29 6.66
C ALA A 167 -12.24 -14.74 6.45
N ASN A 168 -13.12 -15.04 7.41
CA ASN A 168 -14.41 -14.39 7.51
C ASN A 168 -14.33 -13.31 8.60
N PHE A 169 -14.96 -12.18 8.34
CA PHE A 169 -15.07 -11.09 9.30
C PHE A 169 -16.42 -10.42 9.23
N THR A 170 -16.83 -9.78 10.30
CA THR A 170 -18.11 -9.11 10.41
C THR A 170 -17.96 -7.68 10.86
N GLY A 171 -18.79 -6.79 10.36
CA GLY A 171 -18.87 -5.40 10.77
C GLY A 171 -19.49 -4.52 9.68
N ASN A 172 -20.23 -3.51 10.11
CA ASN A 172 -20.84 -2.53 9.20
C ASN A 172 -19.85 -1.43 8.83
N PHE A 173 -18.80 -1.79 8.09
CA PHE A 173 -17.80 -0.85 7.60
C PHE A 173 -18.37 -0.05 6.42
N VAL A 174 -18.11 1.26 6.38
CA VAL A 174 -18.41 2.08 5.19
C VAL A 174 -17.47 1.68 4.05
N TRP A 175 -16.19 1.51 4.38
CA TRP A 175 -15.17 1.07 3.42
C TRP A 175 -14.31 -0.05 4.02
N VAL A 176 -13.85 -0.92 3.14
CA VAL A 176 -12.85 -1.96 3.44
C VAL A 176 -11.73 -1.90 2.41
N ARG A 177 -10.50 -2.26 2.82
CA ARG A 177 -9.35 -2.43 1.94
C ARG A 177 -8.43 -3.54 2.44
N ALA A 178 -7.59 -4.09 1.57
CA ALA A 178 -6.50 -4.96 1.97
C ALA A 178 -5.23 -4.13 2.16
N LYS A 179 -4.42 -4.49 3.17
CA LYS A 179 -3.08 -3.92 3.42
C LYS A 179 -2.08 -5.05 3.63
N ALA A 180 -1.02 -5.04 2.83
CA ALA A 180 0.14 -5.90 3.00
C ALA A 180 1.31 -5.07 3.55
N THR A 181 2.04 -5.60 4.53
CA THR A 181 3.14 -4.90 5.21
C THR A 181 4.32 -5.83 5.43
N SER A 182 5.50 -5.23 5.63
CA SER A 182 6.76 -5.95 5.86
C SER A 182 7.07 -6.94 4.74
N ILE A 183 6.71 -6.56 3.49
CA ILE A 183 7.00 -7.37 2.31
C ILE A 183 8.48 -7.19 1.99
N THR A 184 9.24 -8.28 2.07
CA THR A 184 10.68 -8.29 1.81
C THR A 184 11.07 -9.21 0.65
N ALA A 185 10.15 -10.06 0.18
CA ALA A 185 10.35 -10.95 -0.95
C ALA A 185 9.01 -11.43 -1.51
N GLY A 186 9.00 -11.94 -2.73
CA GLY A 186 7.88 -12.63 -3.35
C GLY A 186 6.76 -11.74 -3.85
N SER A 187 5.59 -12.33 -4.07
CA SER A 187 4.45 -11.63 -4.64
C SER A 187 3.10 -12.06 -4.07
N ILE A 188 2.19 -11.08 -4.02
CA ILE A 188 0.75 -11.33 -3.89
C ILE A 188 0.22 -11.60 -5.30
N THR A 189 -0.41 -12.74 -5.49
CA THR A 189 -1.02 -13.11 -6.78
C THR A 189 -2.36 -12.42 -6.95
N GLN A 190 -3.20 -12.43 -5.91
CA GLN A 190 -4.53 -11.85 -5.94
C GLN A 190 -5.12 -11.79 -4.52
N ILE A 191 -5.91 -10.77 -4.22
CA ILE A 191 -6.79 -10.73 -3.05
C ILE A 191 -8.23 -10.61 -3.54
N LEU A 192 -9.08 -11.52 -3.10
CA LEU A 192 -10.50 -11.57 -3.42
C LEU A 192 -11.32 -11.20 -2.18
N LEU A 193 -12.36 -10.42 -2.38
CA LEU A 193 -13.36 -10.07 -1.35
C LEU A 193 -14.74 -10.47 -1.83
N ASN A 194 -15.53 -11.07 -0.93
CA ASN A 194 -16.95 -11.31 -1.06
C ASN A 194 -17.65 -10.61 0.12
N SER A 195 -18.68 -9.83 -0.19
CA SER A 195 -19.52 -9.09 0.75
C SER A 195 -20.97 -9.12 0.33
#